data_6bef9a13796dcd4ef347c16fca22d58a
#
_entry.id   6bef9a13796dcd4ef347c16fca22d58a
#
_cell.length_a   1.000
_cell.length_b   1.000
_cell.length_c   1.000
_cell.angle_alpha   90.00
_cell.angle_beta   90.00
_cell.angle_gamma   90.00
#
_symmetry.space_group_name_H-M   'P 1'
#
loop_
_entity.id
_entity.type
_entity.pdbx_description
1 polymer ?
#
loop_
_entity_poly.entity_id
_entity_poly.type
_entity_poly.pdbx_seq_one_letter_code
_entity_poly.pdbx_strand_id
1 'polypeptide(L)'
;MAEYEKEGTLAYKPKNAGRPSQSINRSFEARVVSLRRETDYGSQKLHFVLKKQGFNVAQRQIQKILDENKLTEPCENRRGQRKYVRYEWPISNYMWHCDWSQYEDKWYLSLIDDRSRRIMASGEFSNATEENSIFLLYQAILTNEVCPAIILSDKGTQFYNSTPNKKGELTPSLFEQELTEIGIEFWTSRRNHPQTNGKMEKWFDTMKRRKKKHPDETLQEFVKWY
;
A
#
# COMPACT_ATOMS: atom_id res chain seq x y z
N MET A 1 40.39 -40.94 -6.69
CA MET A 1 40.52 -42.24 -7.40
C MET A 1 40.11 -43.41 -6.53
N ALA A 2 40.46 -43.47 -5.25
CA ALA A 2 40.13 -44.62 -4.37
C ALA A 2 38.61 -44.83 -4.08
N GLU A 3 37.74 -43.81 -4.20
CA GLU A 3 36.29 -43.97 -4.06
C GLU A 3 35.61 -44.43 -5.37
N TYR A 4 36.23 -44.20 -6.52
CA TYR A 4 35.72 -44.61 -7.83
C TYR A 4 35.81 -46.12 -8.04
N GLU A 5 36.84 -46.74 -7.44
CA GLU A 5 37.04 -48.19 -7.54
C GLU A 5 36.12 -49.03 -6.65
N LYS A 6 35.48 -48.39 -5.63
CA LYS A 6 34.61 -49.12 -4.67
C LYS A 6 33.16 -49.19 -5.07
N GLU A 7 32.60 -48.27 -5.84
CA GLU A 7 31.16 -48.22 -6.11
C GLU A 7 30.78 -48.35 -7.60
N GLY A 8 31.76 -48.42 -8.55
CA GLY A 8 31.51 -48.70 -9.96
C GLY A 8 30.56 -47.73 -10.71
N THR A 9 30.13 -46.69 -10.08
CA THR A 9 29.24 -45.68 -10.62
C THR A 9 29.75 -44.28 -10.26
N LEU A 10 29.65 -43.35 -11.20
CA LEU A 10 29.88 -41.92 -11.02
C LEU A 10 28.77 -41.32 -10.10
N ALA A 11 28.71 -41.75 -8.88
CA ALA A 11 27.92 -41.10 -7.87
C ALA A 11 28.67 -39.84 -7.40
N TYR A 12 28.67 -38.80 -8.23
CA TYR A 12 28.99 -37.45 -7.77
C TYR A 12 27.98 -37.08 -6.69
N LYS A 13 28.31 -37.32 -5.44
CA LYS A 13 27.61 -36.73 -4.32
C LYS A 13 28.03 -35.25 -4.28
N PRO A 14 27.21 -34.29 -4.68
CA PRO A 14 27.56 -32.89 -4.54
C PRO A 14 27.84 -32.66 -3.06
N LYS A 15 29.12 -32.45 -2.70
CA LYS A 15 29.42 -31.86 -1.38
C LYS A 15 28.53 -30.66 -1.25
N ASN A 16 27.83 -30.54 -0.14
CA ASN A 16 26.98 -29.38 0.14
C ASN A 16 27.78 -28.09 -0.10
N ALA A 17 27.82 -27.67 -1.38
CA ALA A 17 28.52 -26.50 -1.82
C ALA A 17 27.63 -25.30 -1.42
N GLY A 18 27.94 -24.69 -0.30
CA GLY A 18 27.21 -23.52 0.19
C GLY A 18 27.59 -23.20 1.63
N ARG A 19 27.38 -21.96 2.02
CA ARG A 19 27.53 -21.54 3.40
C ARG A 19 26.50 -22.32 4.25
N PRO A 20 26.93 -23.02 5.35
CA PRO A 20 25.99 -23.71 6.23
C PRO A 20 24.86 -22.76 6.66
N SER A 21 23.63 -23.25 6.68
CA SER A 21 22.52 -22.44 7.19
C SER A 21 22.80 -22.15 8.67
N GLN A 22 22.86 -20.87 9.02
CA GLN A 22 22.99 -20.51 10.43
C GLN A 22 21.73 -20.98 11.17
N SER A 23 21.92 -21.66 12.30
CA SER A 23 20.83 -22.03 13.19
C SER A 23 20.15 -20.76 13.73
N ILE A 24 18.86 -20.66 13.56
CA ILE A 24 18.07 -19.53 14.08
C ILE A 24 17.96 -19.72 15.58
N ASN A 25 18.26 -18.66 16.33
CA ASN A 25 18.08 -18.69 17.80
C ASN A 25 16.59 -18.78 18.12
N ARG A 26 16.20 -19.76 18.93
CA ARG A 26 14.79 -19.98 19.34
C ARG A 26 14.13 -18.77 19.98
N SER A 27 14.88 -17.99 20.76
CA SER A 27 14.34 -16.77 21.37
C SER A 27 14.02 -15.69 20.32
N PHE A 28 14.84 -15.59 19.26
CA PHE A 28 14.59 -14.70 18.13
C PHE A 28 13.40 -15.16 17.31
N GLU A 29 13.28 -16.46 17.05
CA GLU A 29 12.12 -17.05 16.36
C GLU A 29 10.82 -16.74 17.10
N ALA A 30 10.78 -16.98 18.42
CA ALA A 30 9.62 -16.66 19.25
C ALA A 30 9.26 -15.16 19.17
N ARG A 31 10.24 -14.28 19.16
CA ARG A 31 10.03 -12.83 19.02
C ARG A 31 9.42 -12.45 17.66
N VAL A 32 9.92 -13.03 16.57
CA VAL A 32 9.36 -12.81 15.22
C VAL A 32 7.90 -13.28 15.16
N VAL A 33 7.60 -14.47 15.69
CA VAL A 33 6.25 -15.04 15.72
C VAL A 33 5.30 -14.17 16.55
N SER A 34 5.73 -13.73 17.74
CA SER A 34 4.94 -12.83 18.60
C SER A 34 4.62 -11.52 17.87
N LEU A 35 5.63 -10.85 17.33
CA LEU A 35 5.43 -9.61 16.58
C LEU A 35 4.53 -9.79 15.36
N ARG A 36 4.63 -10.92 14.65
CA ARG A 36 3.74 -11.21 13.52
C ARG A 36 2.29 -11.32 13.96
N ARG A 37 2.03 -12.03 15.08
CA ARG A 37 0.68 -12.22 15.62
C ARG A 37 0.09 -10.90 16.15
N GLU A 38 0.90 -10.09 16.79
CA GLU A 38 0.50 -8.78 17.35
C GLU A 38 0.20 -7.74 16.26
N THR A 39 1.03 -7.69 15.21
CA THR A 39 1.01 -6.58 14.25
C THR A 39 0.46 -6.96 12.88
N ASP A 40 0.40 -8.23 12.54
CA ASP A 40 0.12 -8.78 11.21
C ASP A 40 1.09 -8.27 10.11
N TYR A 41 2.28 -7.79 10.50
CA TYR A 41 3.28 -7.28 9.57
C TYR A 41 3.95 -8.40 8.77
N GLY A 42 4.16 -8.16 7.47
CA GLY A 42 4.98 -9.03 6.62
C GLY A 42 6.48 -8.93 6.94
N SER A 43 7.28 -9.86 6.39
CA SER A 43 8.72 -9.96 6.66
C SER A 43 9.50 -8.66 6.49
N GLN A 44 9.11 -7.80 5.54
CA GLN A 44 9.77 -6.52 5.30
C GLN A 44 9.55 -5.51 6.44
N LYS A 45 8.30 -5.35 6.88
CA LYS A 45 7.98 -4.46 8.01
C LYS A 45 8.59 -5.00 9.31
N LEU A 46 8.50 -6.32 9.54
CA LEU A 46 9.12 -6.98 10.69
C LEU A 46 10.64 -6.78 10.72
N HIS A 47 11.31 -6.89 9.57
CA HIS A 47 12.75 -6.62 9.47
C HIS A 47 13.09 -5.20 9.93
N PHE A 48 12.32 -4.22 9.49
CA PHE A 48 12.52 -2.82 9.87
C PHE A 48 12.30 -2.59 11.37
N VAL A 49 11.25 -3.16 11.96
CA VAL A 49 10.95 -3.05 13.39
C VAL A 49 12.06 -3.71 14.23
N LEU A 50 12.43 -4.94 13.88
CA LEU A 50 13.48 -5.70 14.56
C LEU A 50 14.84 -5.02 14.45
N LYS A 51 15.15 -4.42 13.30
CA LYS A 51 16.38 -3.63 13.13
C LYS A 51 16.41 -2.43 14.05
N LYS A 52 15.30 -1.72 14.23
CA LYS A 52 15.18 -0.63 15.22
C LYS A 52 15.35 -1.10 16.68
N GLN A 53 14.99 -2.35 16.95
CA GLN A 53 15.18 -3.00 18.26
C GLN A 53 16.60 -3.57 18.47
N GLY A 54 17.52 -3.34 17.53
CA GLY A 54 18.91 -3.79 17.60
C GLY A 54 19.19 -5.19 17.02
N PHE A 55 18.20 -5.86 16.45
CA PHE A 55 18.40 -7.17 15.83
C PHE A 55 18.96 -7.02 14.40
N ASN A 56 20.18 -7.48 14.16
CA ASN A 56 20.79 -7.47 12.84
C ASN A 56 20.55 -8.80 12.10
N VAL A 57 19.34 -8.98 11.60
CA VAL A 57 18.90 -10.23 10.92
C VAL A 57 18.40 -9.90 9.52
N ALA A 58 18.78 -10.73 8.55
CA ALA A 58 18.34 -10.53 7.16
C ALA A 58 16.83 -10.82 7.02
N GLN A 59 16.16 -10.04 6.16
CA GLN A 59 14.73 -10.24 5.85
C GLN A 59 14.42 -11.69 5.42
N ARG A 60 15.32 -12.35 4.70
CA ARG A 60 15.18 -13.76 4.30
C ARG A 60 15.02 -14.73 5.48
N GLN A 61 15.73 -14.47 6.58
CA GLN A 61 15.63 -15.31 7.78
C GLN A 61 14.27 -15.12 8.45
N ILE A 62 13.78 -13.88 8.51
CA ILE A 62 12.43 -13.59 9.02
C ILE A 62 11.38 -14.28 8.14
N GLN A 63 11.50 -14.18 6.80
CA GLN A 63 10.59 -14.86 5.89
C GLN A 63 10.57 -16.37 6.12
N LYS A 64 11.76 -17.00 6.27
CA LYS A 64 11.88 -18.42 6.56
C LYS A 64 11.16 -18.80 7.86
N ILE A 65 11.34 -18.01 8.93
CA ILE A 65 10.63 -18.23 10.20
C ILE A 65 9.12 -18.18 10.00
N LEU A 66 8.62 -17.18 9.26
CA LEU A 66 7.18 -17.05 9.00
C LEU A 66 6.64 -18.23 8.19
N ASP A 67 7.38 -18.72 7.21
CA ASP A 67 7.00 -19.86 6.38
C ASP A 67 6.98 -21.16 7.19
N GLU A 68 8.01 -21.43 7.99
CA GLU A 68 8.12 -22.60 8.86
C GLU A 68 7.00 -22.64 9.92
N ASN A 69 6.58 -21.47 10.41
CA ASN A 69 5.48 -21.34 11.37
C ASN A 69 4.10 -21.18 10.70
N LYS A 70 3.99 -21.35 9.36
CA LYS A 70 2.73 -21.23 8.59
C LYS A 70 2.02 -19.87 8.78
N LEU A 71 2.78 -18.81 8.95
CA LEU A 71 2.30 -17.44 9.14
C LEU A 71 2.32 -16.61 7.86
N THR A 72 2.60 -17.24 6.72
CA THR A 72 2.53 -16.63 5.37
C THR A 72 1.32 -17.17 4.62
N GLU A 73 0.59 -16.26 3.98
CA GLU A 73 -0.50 -16.64 3.08
C GLU A 73 0.07 -16.93 1.69
N PRO A 74 -0.35 -18.04 1.03
CA PRO A 74 0.01 -18.28 -0.35
C PRO A 74 -0.48 -17.12 -1.24
N CYS A 75 0.40 -16.59 -2.07
CA CYS A 75 -0.01 -15.60 -3.06
C CYS A 75 -0.62 -16.33 -4.27
N GLU A 76 -1.94 -16.47 -4.31
CA GLU A 76 -2.65 -17.19 -5.38
C GLU A 76 -2.53 -16.53 -6.76
N ASN A 77 -2.16 -15.26 -6.84
CA ASN A 77 -2.11 -14.47 -8.06
C ASN A 77 -0.74 -13.89 -8.36
N ARG A 78 0.28 -14.73 -8.60
CA ARG A 78 1.50 -14.27 -9.28
C ARG A 78 1.22 -14.11 -10.79
N ARG A 79 0.44 -13.11 -11.17
CA ARG A 79 0.43 -12.64 -12.55
C ARG A 79 1.84 -12.14 -12.88
N GLY A 80 2.39 -12.54 -14.05
CA GLY A 80 3.71 -12.12 -14.51
C GLY A 80 3.87 -10.61 -14.31
N GLN A 81 4.95 -10.21 -13.63
CA GLN A 81 5.21 -8.80 -13.34
C GLN A 81 5.35 -8.04 -14.67
N ARG A 82 4.34 -7.22 -15.00
CA ARG A 82 4.51 -6.20 -16.03
C ARG A 82 5.58 -5.24 -15.51
N LYS A 83 6.57 -4.91 -16.34
CA LYS A 83 7.53 -3.85 -16.02
C LYS A 83 6.79 -2.51 -16.04
N TYR A 84 6.36 -2.06 -14.87
CA TYR A 84 5.78 -0.74 -14.71
C TYR A 84 6.90 0.28 -14.51
N VAL A 85 6.83 1.39 -15.23
CA VAL A 85 7.67 2.56 -14.93
C VAL A 85 7.13 3.15 -13.63
N ARG A 86 7.97 3.19 -12.60
CA ARG A 86 7.62 3.80 -11.32
C ARG A 86 7.49 5.30 -11.52
N TYR A 87 6.27 5.81 -11.41
CA TYR A 87 6.01 7.23 -11.37
C TYR A 87 5.93 7.67 -9.90
N GLU A 88 6.71 8.68 -9.57
CA GLU A 88 6.76 9.24 -8.22
C GLU A 88 7.21 10.68 -8.31
N TRP A 89 6.46 11.58 -7.69
CA TRP A 89 6.84 12.98 -7.63
C TRP A 89 8.07 13.16 -6.74
N PRO A 90 9.01 14.06 -7.07
CA PRO A 90 10.29 14.15 -6.35
C PRO A 90 10.18 14.76 -4.94
N ILE A 91 9.09 15.48 -4.66
CA ILE A 91 8.90 16.24 -3.41
C ILE A 91 7.64 15.75 -2.71
N SER A 92 7.74 15.50 -1.39
CA SER A 92 6.57 15.18 -0.56
C SER A 92 5.64 16.37 -0.42
N ASN A 93 4.36 16.11 -0.29
CA ASN A 93 3.27 17.09 -0.20
C ASN A 93 3.13 18.00 -1.43
N TYR A 94 3.78 17.68 -2.54
CA TYR A 94 3.55 18.42 -3.79
C TYR A 94 2.30 17.92 -4.52
N MET A 95 2.09 16.61 -4.57
CA MET A 95 0.93 15.99 -5.19
C MET A 95 0.29 14.99 -4.23
N TRP A 96 -1.02 15.12 -4.03
CA TRP A 96 -1.81 14.10 -3.35
C TRP A 96 -2.75 13.40 -4.32
N HIS A 97 -2.86 12.08 -4.18
CA HIS A 97 -3.88 11.28 -4.86
C HIS A 97 -5.13 11.26 -4.01
N CYS A 98 -6.28 11.42 -4.65
CA CYS A 98 -7.59 11.36 -4.02
C CYS A 98 -8.45 10.33 -4.77
N ASP A 99 -9.05 9.39 -4.03
CA ASP A 99 -9.88 8.35 -4.65
C ASP A 99 -10.89 7.78 -3.66
N TRP A 100 -12.02 7.33 -4.21
CA TRP A 100 -13.09 6.64 -3.49
C TRP A 100 -13.04 5.14 -3.71
N SER A 101 -13.40 4.38 -2.70
CA SER A 101 -13.60 2.94 -2.81
C SER A 101 -14.76 2.48 -1.96
N GLN A 102 -15.62 1.65 -2.53
CA GLN A 102 -16.68 1.00 -1.77
C GLN A 102 -16.19 -0.30 -1.16
N TYR A 103 -16.57 -0.55 0.08
CA TYR A 103 -16.44 -1.82 0.75
C TYR A 103 -17.67 -2.05 1.63
N GLU A 104 -18.36 -3.17 1.39
CA GLU A 104 -19.67 -3.45 1.97
C GLU A 104 -20.68 -2.31 1.68
N ASP A 105 -21.35 -1.79 2.68
CA ASP A 105 -22.34 -0.71 2.59
C ASP A 105 -21.74 0.69 2.78
N LYS A 106 -20.43 0.80 2.89
CA LYS A 106 -19.70 2.04 3.17
C LYS A 106 -18.82 2.50 2.02
N TRP A 107 -18.66 3.81 1.94
CA TRP A 107 -17.75 4.47 1.04
C TRP A 107 -16.54 5.02 1.80
N TYR A 108 -15.36 4.80 1.26
CA TYR A 108 -14.09 5.22 1.83
C TYR A 108 -13.41 6.19 0.87
N LEU A 109 -13.14 7.39 1.36
CA LEU A 109 -12.32 8.37 0.65
C LEU A 109 -10.96 8.43 1.33
N SER A 110 -9.89 8.52 0.53
CA SER A 110 -8.54 8.69 1.07
C SER A 110 -7.72 9.65 0.21
N LEU A 111 -6.88 10.42 0.89
CA LEU A 111 -5.85 11.25 0.28
C LEU A 111 -4.47 10.70 0.66
N ILE A 112 -3.64 10.44 -0.35
CA ILE A 112 -2.29 9.87 -0.18
C ILE A 112 -1.26 10.80 -0.83
N ASP A 113 -0.22 11.14 -0.10
CA ASP A 113 0.94 11.84 -0.69
C ASP A 113 1.67 10.94 -1.69
N ASP A 114 1.90 11.46 -2.88
CA ASP A 114 2.50 10.71 -3.99
C ASP A 114 3.90 10.21 -3.66
N ARG A 115 4.71 11.00 -2.98
CA ARG A 115 6.11 10.72 -2.67
C ARG A 115 6.27 9.79 -1.48
N SER A 116 5.75 10.18 -0.33
CA SER A 116 5.95 9.47 0.93
C SER A 116 5.04 8.26 1.12
N ARG A 117 3.93 8.21 0.39
CA ARG A 117 2.83 7.23 0.58
C ARG A 117 2.07 7.42 1.89
N ARG A 118 2.31 8.52 2.59
CA ARG A 118 1.60 8.85 3.81
C ARG A 118 0.13 9.10 3.49
N ILE A 119 -0.73 8.58 4.32
CA ILE A 119 -2.16 8.91 4.29
C ILE A 119 -2.33 10.28 4.92
N MET A 120 -2.75 11.24 4.13
CA MET A 120 -2.97 12.61 4.59
C MET A 120 -4.30 12.75 5.30
N ALA A 121 -5.33 12.06 4.79
CA ALA A 121 -6.60 11.82 5.46
C ALA A 121 -7.27 10.56 4.90
N SER A 122 -8.13 9.96 5.70
CA SER A 122 -9.04 8.90 5.26
C SER A 122 -10.33 8.98 6.05
N GLY A 123 -11.47 8.91 5.35
CA GLY A 123 -12.81 9.02 5.92
C GLY A 123 -13.72 7.89 5.47
N GLU A 124 -14.67 7.54 6.32
CA GLU A 124 -15.74 6.59 6.06
C GLU A 124 -17.06 7.33 5.97
N PHE A 125 -17.84 7.09 4.92
CA PHE A 125 -19.07 7.83 4.60
C PHE A 125 -20.17 6.87 4.14
N SER A 126 -21.43 7.33 4.27
CA SER A 126 -22.57 6.60 3.72
C SER A 126 -22.65 6.71 2.20
N ASN A 127 -22.21 7.82 1.62
CA ASN A 127 -22.27 8.10 0.19
C ASN A 127 -21.01 8.82 -0.29
N ALA A 128 -20.61 8.53 -1.54
CA ALA A 128 -19.54 9.24 -2.22
C ALA A 128 -20.11 10.50 -2.87
N THR A 129 -19.86 11.68 -2.27
CA THR A 129 -20.36 12.97 -2.75
C THR A 129 -19.23 13.99 -2.91
N GLU A 130 -19.49 15.06 -3.65
CA GLU A 130 -18.54 16.18 -3.80
C GLU A 130 -18.27 16.86 -2.44
N GLU A 131 -19.32 17.09 -1.65
CA GLU A 131 -19.23 17.73 -0.35
C GLU A 131 -18.35 16.94 0.62
N ASN A 132 -18.48 15.61 0.64
CA ASN A 132 -17.64 14.74 1.44
C ASN A 132 -16.18 14.76 0.95
N SER A 133 -15.97 14.91 -0.35
CA SER A 133 -14.63 15.05 -0.93
C SER A 133 -13.96 16.35 -0.49
N ILE A 134 -14.70 17.46 -0.56
CA ILE A 134 -14.27 18.78 -0.11
C ILE A 134 -14.01 18.78 1.40
N PHE A 135 -14.93 18.24 2.18
CA PHE A 135 -14.79 18.14 3.64
C PHE A 135 -13.48 17.42 4.03
N LEU A 136 -13.21 16.24 3.45
CA LEU A 136 -12.03 15.47 3.79
C LEU A 136 -10.74 16.16 3.33
N LEU A 137 -10.77 16.85 2.18
CA LEU A 137 -9.64 17.65 1.69
C LEU A 137 -9.27 18.76 2.67
N TYR A 138 -10.24 19.56 3.11
CA TYR A 138 -10.00 20.61 4.10
C TYR A 138 -9.52 20.04 5.44
N GLN A 139 -10.11 18.95 5.89
CA GLN A 139 -9.63 18.24 7.08
C GLN A 139 -8.16 17.78 6.94
N ALA A 140 -7.79 17.26 5.77
CA ALA A 140 -6.40 16.86 5.49
C ALA A 140 -5.44 18.05 5.56
N ILE A 141 -5.78 19.16 4.92
CA ILE A 141 -4.96 20.38 4.90
C ILE A 141 -4.78 20.93 6.31
N LEU A 142 -5.88 21.09 7.06
CA LEU A 142 -5.85 21.64 8.42
C LEU A 142 -5.09 20.73 9.40
N THR A 143 -5.32 19.41 9.35
CA THR A 143 -4.68 18.47 10.29
C THR A 143 -3.17 18.32 10.04
N ASN A 144 -2.74 18.42 8.78
CA ASN A 144 -1.32 18.28 8.44
C ASN A 144 -0.59 19.62 8.31
N GLU A 145 -1.31 20.74 8.41
CA GLU A 145 -0.77 22.11 8.26
C GLU A 145 0.00 22.29 6.93
N VAL A 146 -0.47 21.62 5.88
CA VAL A 146 0.16 21.63 4.57
C VAL A 146 -0.88 21.54 3.46
N CYS A 147 -0.68 22.35 2.41
CA CYS A 147 -1.51 22.37 1.21
C CYS A 147 -0.69 21.78 0.04
N PRO A 148 -1.21 20.80 -0.72
CA PRO A 148 -0.53 20.28 -1.88
C PRO A 148 -0.61 21.29 -3.04
N ALA A 149 0.33 21.23 -3.97
CA ALA A 149 0.23 22.00 -5.20
C ALA A 149 -0.75 21.36 -6.20
N ILE A 150 -0.88 20.04 -6.16
CA ILE A 150 -1.68 19.26 -7.10
C ILE A 150 -2.53 18.22 -6.36
N ILE A 151 -3.81 18.11 -6.74
CA ILE A 151 -4.66 16.97 -6.44
C ILE A 151 -4.86 16.15 -7.71
N LEU A 152 -4.60 14.85 -7.63
CA LEU A 152 -4.83 13.90 -8.71
C LEU A 152 -5.94 12.92 -8.34
N SER A 153 -7.01 12.86 -9.14
CA SER A 153 -8.09 11.88 -8.98
C SER A 153 -8.43 11.16 -10.28
N ASP A 154 -9.36 10.22 -10.22
CA ASP A 154 -10.04 9.75 -11.41
C ASP A 154 -11.11 10.76 -11.89
N LYS A 155 -11.85 10.38 -12.95
CA LYS A 155 -12.98 11.18 -13.46
C LYS A 155 -14.32 10.77 -12.86
N GLY A 156 -14.32 10.38 -11.59
CA GLY A 156 -15.55 10.13 -10.85
C GLY A 156 -16.42 11.38 -10.73
N THR A 157 -17.72 11.22 -10.71
CA THR A 157 -18.68 12.33 -10.64
C THR A 157 -18.56 13.15 -9.36
N GLN A 158 -17.96 12.60 -8.31
CA GLN A 158 -17.68 13.27 -7.05
C GLN A 158 -16.42 14.16 -7.08
N PHE A 159 -15.73 14.25 -8.23
CA PHE A 159 -14.57 15.11 -8.45
C PHE A 159 -14.67 15.90 -9.74
N TYR A 160 -15.32 15.34 -10.76
CA TYR A 160 -15.29 15.86 -12.12
C TYR A 160 -16.66 15.84 -12.77
N ASN A 161 -17.05 16.99 -13.35
CA ASN A 161 -18.30 17.06 -14.09
C ASN A 161 -18.07 16.68 -15.56
N SER A 162 -18.57 15.50 -15.95
CA SER A 162 -18.45 15.00 -17.33
C SER A 162 -19.65 15.33 -18.21
N THR A 163 -20.71 15.94 -17.66
CA THR A 163 -21.95 16.22 -18.39
C THR A 163 -21.97 17.67 -18.83
N PRO A 164 -21.99 17.95 -20.15
CA PRO A 164 -22.11 19.31 -20.64
C PRO A 164 -23.42 19.96 -20.25
N ASN A 165 -23.40 21.26 -20.03
CA ASN A 165 -24.60 22.05 -19.80
C ASN A 165 -25.46 22.12 -21.08
N LYS A 166 -26.63 22.79 -21.02
CA LYS A 166 -27.54 22.98 -22.16
C LYS A 166 -26.92 23.69 -23.37
N LYS A 167 -25.77 24.35 -23.18
CA LYS A 167 -24.99 25.04 -24.24
C LYS A 167 -23.87 24.16 -24.82
N GLY A 168 -23.69 22.94 -24.33
CA GLY A 168 -22.61 22.03 -24.75
C GLY A 168 -21.27 22.29 -24.08
N GLU A 169 -21.21 23.12 -23.02
CA GLU A 169 -19.99 23.49 -22.30
C GLU A 169 -19.86 22.64 -21.04
N LEU A 170 -18.66 22.16 -20.76
CA LEU A 170 -18.36 21.53 -19.46
C LEU A 170 -18.19 22.63 -18.40
N THR A 171 -19.02 22.58 -17.35
CA THR A 171 -18.85 23.44 -16.19
C THR A 171 -18.02 22.71 -15.12
N PRO A 172 -17.08 23.40 -14.45
CA PRO A 172 -16.34 22.81 -13.35
C PRO A 172 -17.28 22.23 -12.29
N SER A 173 -16.90 21.08 -11.72
CA SER A 173 -17.58 20.52 -10.55
C SER A 173 -17.41 21.45 -9.34
N LEU A 174 -18.16 21.26 -8.28
CA LEU A 174 -17.97 22.01 -7.04
C LEU A 174 -16.56 21.73 -6.46
N PHE A 175 -16.10 20.49 -6.55
CA PHE A 175 -14.75 20.11 -6.11
C PHE A 175 -13.65 20.86 -6.91
N GLU A 176 -13.78 20.97 -8.23
CA GLU A 176 -12.85 21.74 -9.09
C GLU A 176 -12.84 23.23 -8.75
N GLN A 177 -14.02 23.80 -8.47
CA GLN A 177 -14.16 25.19 -8.07
C GLN A 177 -13.43 25.48 -6.75
N GLU A 178 -13.67 24.65 -5.73
CA GLU A 178 -13.01 24.75 -4.42
C GLU A 178 -11.48 24.64 -4.54
N LEU A 179 -10.97 23.68 -5.33
CA LEU A 179 -9.54 23.56 -5.55
C LEU A 179 -8.95 24.83 -6.18
N THR A 180 -9.66 25.41 -7.16
CA THR A 180 -9.24 26.64 -7.82
C THR A 180 -9.19 27.81 -6.85
N GLU A 181 -10.20 27.96 -5.96
CA GLU A 181 -10.26 29.02 -4.96
C GLU A 181 -9.11 28.96 -3.95
N ILE A 182 -8.68 27.77 -3.56
CA ILE A 182 -7.53 27.61 -2.65
C ILE A 182 -6.20 27.46 -3.34
N GLY A 183 -6.16 27.62 -4.68
CA GLY A 183 -4.92 27.63 -5.47
C GLY A 183 -4.28 26.26 -5.70
N ILE A 184 -5.06 25.18 -5.63
CA ILE A 184 -4.60 23.82 -5.92
C ILE A 184 -4.93 23.47 -7.37
N GLU A 185 -3.95 22.96 -8.11
CA GLU A 185 -4.16 22.46 -9.47
C GLU A 185 -4.82 21.09 -9.47
N PHE A 186 -5.87 20.91 -10.26
CA PHE A 186 -6.58 19.64 -10.37
C PHE A 186 -6.16 18.85 -11.60
N TRP A 187 -5.68 17.64 -11.39
CA TRP A 187 -5.30 16.72 -12.46
C TRP A 187 -6.20 15.48 -12.42
N THR A 188 -6.63 15.06 -13.62
CA THR A 188 -7.38 13.79 -13.75
C THR A 188 -6.51 12.71 -14.38
N SER A 189 -6.62 11.49 -13.86
CA SER A 189 -5.96 10.34 -14.45
C SER A 189 -6.46 10.11 -15.88
N ARG A 190 -5.53 9.82 -16.81
CA ARG A 190 -5.90 9.48 -18.19
C ARG A 190 -6.66 8.17 -18.22
N ARG A 191 -7.71 8.09 -19.05
CA ARG A 191 -8.46 6.85 -19.31
C ARG A 191 -7.47 5.76 -19.74
N ASN A 192 -7.50 4.58 -19.10
CA ASN A 192 -6.63 3.43 -19.37
C ASN A 192 -5.13 3.60 -18.99
N HIS A 193 -4.77 4.51 -18.08
CA HIS A 193 -3.46 4.55 -17.47
C HIS A 193 -3.49 4.06 -16.01
N PRO A 194 -3.50 2.73 -15.76
CA PRO A 194 -3.62 2.16 -14.42
C PRO A 194 -2.43 2.49 -13.50
N GLN A 195 -1.33 2.98 -14.07
CA GLN A 195 -0.13 3.34 -13.32
C GLN A 195 -0.35 4.52 -12.36
N THR A 196 -1.25 5.42 -12.73
CA THR A 196 -1.52 6.66 -11.99
C THR A 196 -2.31 6.36 -10.71
N ASN A 197 -3.17 5.35 -10.73
CA ASN A 197 -4.06 5.00 -9.60
C ASN A 197 -3.58 3.77 -8.78
N GLY A 198 -2.50 3.10 -9.22
CA GLY A 198 -1.99 1.88 -8.56
C GLY A 198 -1.62 2.04 -7.09
N LYS A 199 -1.36 3.28 -6.65
CA LYS A 199 -1.07 3.62 -5.24
C LYS A 199 -2.33 3.53 -4.39
N MET A 200 -3.43 4.13 -4.89
CA MET A 200 -4.74 4.10 -4.26
C MET A 200 -5.33 2.69 -4.27
N GLU A 201 -5.24 1.98 -5.40
CA GLU A 201 -5.66 0.58 -5.51
C GLU A 201 -4.98 -0.29 -4.44
N LYS A 202 -3.66 -0.13 -4.25
CA LYS A 202 -2.91 -0.88 -3.25
C LYS A 202 -3.31 -0.55 -1.82
N TRP A 203 -3.58 0.72 -1.55
CA TRP A 203 -4.10 1.18 -0.27
C TRP A 203 -5.44 0.52 0.06
N PHE A 204 -6.44 0.68 -0.83
CA PHE A 204 -7.77 0.12 -0.64
C PHE A 204 -7.79 -1.41 -0.59
N ASP A 205 -6.99 -2.08 -1.41
CA ASP A 205 -6.82 -3.54 -1.36
C ASP A 205 -6.28 -3.99 0.02
N THR A 206 -5.30 -3.26 0.56
CA THR A 206 -4.77 -3.54 1.90
C THR A 206 -5.82 -3.28 2.98
N MET A 207 -6.58 -2.18 2.89
CA MET A 207 -7.66 -1.86 3.81
C MET A 207 -8.75 -2.94 3.82
N LYS A 208 -9.25 -3.33 2.64
CA LYS A 208 -10.30 -4.35 2.50
C LYS A 208 -9.87 -5.71 3.09
N ARG A 209 -8.63 -6.12 2.80
CA ARG A 209 -8.09 -7.37 3.38
C ARG A 209 -7.96 -7.30 4.89
N ARG A 210 -7.53 -6.15 5.42
CA ARG A 210 -7.39 -6.00 6.85
C ARG A 210 -8.73 -5.93 7.56
N LYS A 211 -9.69 -5.15 7.06
CA LYS A 211 -11.05 -5.12 7.59
C LYS A 211 -11.71 -6.50 7.62
N LYS A 212 -11.47 -7.33 6.60
CA LYS A 212 -11.94 -8.72 6.59
C LYS A 212 -11.36 -9.57 7.74
N LYS A 213 -10.10 -9.30 8.15
CA LYS A 213 -9.43 -10.03 9.24
C LYS A 213 -9.73 -9.43 10.62
N HIS A 214 -9.95 -8.14 10.67
CA HIS A 214 -10.16 -7.35 11.89
C HIS A 214 -11.42 -6.49 11.71
N PRO A 215 -12.62 -7.09 11.75
CA PRO A 215 -13.88 -6.38 11.46
C PRO A 215 -14.17 -5.25 12.44
N ASP A 216 -13.71 -5.36 13.68
CA ASP A 216 -13.92 -4.35 14.74
C ASP A 216 -12.88 -3.20 14.69
N GLU A 217 -11.87 -3.30 13.82
CA GLU A 217 -10.83 -2.27 13.71
C GLU A 217 -11.40 -1.01 13.02
N THR A 218 -11.24 0.12 13.67
CA THR A 218 -11.64 1.41 13.10
C THR A 218 -10.74 1.82 11.94
N LEU A 219 -11.23 2.71 11.07
CA LEU A 219 -10.43 3.24 9.97
C LEU A 219 -9.18 3.98 10.47
N GLN A 220 -9.27 4.71 11.58
CA GLN A 220 -8.17 5.44 12.19
C GLN A 220 -7.09 4.49 12.74
N GLU A 221 -7.47 3.40 13.36
CA GLU A 221 -6.54 2.36 13.81
C GLU A 221 -5.83 1.70 12.63
N PHE A 222 -6.57 1.42 11.56
CA PHE A 222 -5.99 0.91 10.32
C PHE A 222 -4.98 1.90 9.70
N VAL A 223 -5.32 3.20 9.62
CA VAL A 223 -4.41 4.25 9.12
C VAL A 223 -3.10 4.30 9.93
N LYS A 224 -3.20 4.21 11.26
CA LYS A 224 -2.00 4.16 12.15
C LYS A 224 -1.15 2.91 11.94
N TRP A 225 -1.81 1.78 11.66
CA TRP A 225 -1.13 0.52 11.40
C TRP A 225 -0.41 0.51 10.04
N TYR A 226 -1.00 1.13 9.01
CA TYR A 226 -0.50 1.09 7.63
C TYR A 226 0.83 1.79 7.47
#